data_e033dd471aae2a14691455d0a00412e3
#
_entry.id   e033dd471aae2a14691455d0a00412e3
#
_cell.length_a   1.000
_cell.length_b   1.000
_cell.length_c   1.000
_cell.angle_alpha   90.00
_cell.angle_beta   90.00
_cell.angle_gamma   90.00
#
_symmetry.space_group_name_H-M   'P 1'
#
loop_
_entity.id
_entity.type
_entity.pdbx_description
1 polymer ?
#
loop_
_entity_poly.entity_id
_entity_poly.type
_entity_poly.pdbx_seq_one_letter_code
_entity_poly.pdbx_strand_id
1 'polypeptide(L)'
;KTVFVVGYVPDVRWQGVEEPSLPDGSKFWARVSIQTVFEEQTALAGNESKRRYTSSGLVFVQIFCPKSNAQANEFGKKLSEIARNAFRGKSTNGAVWFRNVRINELSPEDLFYRFNVVAEFEYDEIANKEPESGFVPVSPEPPVYFVDGGTFN
;
A
#
# COMPACT_ATOMS: atom_id res chain seq x y z
N LYS A 1 -13.09 -12.98 12.97
CA LYS A 1 -13.74 -12.01 13.86
C LYS A 1 -14.89 -11.29 13.17
N THR A 2 -14.75 -10.89 11.90
CA THR A 2 -15.80 -10.20 11.13
C THR A 2 -17.08 -11.01 11.05
N VAL A 3 -16.97 -12.32 10.90
CA VAL A 3 -18.12 -13.24 10.83
C VAL A 3 -19.00 -13.14 12.08
N PHE A 4 -18.42 -12.84 13.23
CA PHE A 4 -19.19 -12.69 14.46
C PHE A 4 -19.93 -11.36 14.53
N VAL A 5 -19.67 -10.45 13.61
CA VAL A 5 -20.31 -9.14 13.59
C VAL A 5 -21.42 -9.13 12.54
N VAL A 6 -21.12 -9.54 11.32
CA VAL A 6 -22.04 -9.42 10.19
C VAL A 6 -22.52 -10.76 9.62
N GLY A 7 -22.04 -11.88 10.15
CA GLY A 7 -22.47 -13.22 9.77
C GLY A 7 -21.73 -13.76 8.54
N TYR A 8 -20.81 -13.01 7.99
CA TYR A 8 -20.03 -13.42 6.81
C TYR A 8 -18.68 -12.68 6.82
N VAL A 9 -17.81 -13.05 5.88
CA VAL A 9 -16.56 -12.34 5.66
C VAL A 9 -16.84 -11.25 4.62
N PRO A 10 -16.71 -9.97 5.00
CA PRO A 10 -16.92 -8.87 4.05
C PRO A 10 -15.93 -8.96 2.90
N ASP A 11 -16.40 -8.57 1.72
CA ASP A 11 -15.58 -8.44 0.53
C ASP A 11 -14.54 -7.32 0.75
N VAL A 12 -13.31 -7.58 0.36
CA VAL A 12 -12.23 -6.62 0.52
C VAL A 12 -11.58 -6.35 -0.83
N ARG A 13 -11.71 -5.15 -1.30
CA ARG A 13 -11.20 -4.69 -2.58
C ARG A 13 -9.87 -3.95 -2.38
N TRP A 14 -8.91 -4.27 -3.23
CA TRP A 14 -7.58 -3.68 -3.15
C TRP A 14 -7.36 -2.68 -4.27
N GLN A 15 -6.69 -1.60 -3.95
CA GLN A 15 -6.30 -0.59 -4.93
C GLN A 15 -5.45 -1.24 -6.02
N GLY A 16 -5.81 -0.96 -7.27
CA GLY A 16 -5.06 -1.45 -8.41
C GLY A 16 -5.37 -2.88 -8.80
N VAL A 17 -6.33 -3.52 -8.13
CA VAL A 17 -6.80 -4.85 -8.48
C VAL A 17 -8.18 -4.71 -9.13
N GLU A 18 -8.28 -5.15 -10.36
CA GLU A 18 -9.57 -5.13 -11.07
C GLU A 18 -10.38 -6.33 -10.62
N GLU A 19 -11.61 -6.05 -10.30
CA GLU A 19 -12.57 -7.06 -9.89
C GLU A 19 -13.66 -7.16 -10.96
N PRO A 20 -14.06 -8.38 -11.31
CA PRO A 20 -15.01 -8.61 -12.40
C PRO A 20 -16.42 -8.11 -12.11
N SER A 21 -16.72 -7.77 -10.89
CA SER A 21 -18.05 -7.34 -10.49
C SER A 21 -18.00 -6.23 -9.45
N LEU A 22 -19.06 -5.46 -9.38
CA LEU A 22 -19.23 -4.45 -8.33
C LEU A 22 -19.54 -5.16 -7.01
N PRO A 23 -19.22 -4.51 -5.88
CA PRO A 23 -19.58 -5.04 -4.57
C PRO A 23 -21.10 -5.09 -4.43
N ASP A 24 -21.57 -6.06 -3.66
CA ASP A 24 -22.99 -6.18 -3.36
C ASP A 24 -23.42 -4.99 -2.48
N GLY A 25 -24.31 -4.18 -3.05
CA GLY A 25 -24.79 -2.96 -2.38
C GLY A 25 -25.61 -3.22 -1.10
N SER A 26 -25.99 -4.46 -0.85
CA SER A 26 -26.73 -4.83 0.36
C SER A 26 -25.86 -5.38 1.46
N LYS A 27 -24.56 -5.48 1.24
CA LYS A 27 -23.61 -6.08 2.18
C LYS A 27 -22.51 -5.11 2.57
N PHE A 28 -21.91 -5.39 3.72
CA PHE A 28 -20.71 -4.69 4.18
C PHE A 28 -19.54 -5.11 3.29
N TRP A 29 -18.77 -4.16 2.87
CA TRP A 29 -17.53 -4.41 2.12
C TRP A 29 -16.50 -3.35 2.47
N ALA A 30 -15.27 -3.57 2.06
CA ALA A 30 -14.19 -2.64 2.34
C ALA A 30 -13.30 -2.46 1.12
N ARG A 31 -12.65 -1.29 1.08
CA ARG A 31 -11.65 -0.98 0.09
C ARG A 31 -10.37 -0.59 0.82
N VAL A 32 -9.28 -1.19 0.41
CA VAL A 32 -7.96 -0.90 0.95
C VAL A 32 -7.16 -0.15 -0.09
N SER A 33 -6.57 0.94 0.31
CA SER A 33 -5.65 1.70 -0.53
C SER A 33 -4.42 2.11 0.27
N ILE A 34 -3.31 2.28 -0.44
CA ILE A 34 -2.03 2.62 0.15
C ILE A 34 -1.51 3.84 -0.57
N GLN A 35 -1.02 4.79 0.19
CA GLN A 35 -0.41 6.00 -0.34
C GLN A 35 0.95 6.18 0.31
N THR A 36 2.01 6.08 -0.48
CA THR A 36 3.33 6.46 -0.03
C THR A 36 3.41 7.98 -0.12
N VAL A 37 3.78 8.60 0.98
CA VAL A 37 3.77 10.06 1.09
C VAL A 37 5.18 10.61 0.97
N PHE A 38 6.16 9.86 1.43
CA PHE A 38 7.46 10.43 1.66
C PHE A 38 8.53 9.33 1.71
N GLU A 39 9.68 9.64 1.14
CA GLU A 39 10.85 8.77 1.19
C GLU A 39 12.08 9.64 1.44
N GLU A 40 12.93 9.20 2.32
CA GLU A 40 14.09 9.93 2.75
C GLU A 40 15.28 8.99 2.92
N GLN A 41 16.44 9.44 2.48
CA GLN A 41 17.68 8.75 2.80
C GLN A 41 18.09 9.12 4.22
N THR A 42 17.99 8.18 5.14
CA THR A 42 18.18 8.45 6.55
C THR A 42 19.61 8.22 7.03
N ALA A 43 20.33 7.35 6.38
CA ALA A 43 21.72 7.08 6.78
C ALA A 43 22.49 6.35 5.70
N LEU A 44 23.81 6.44 5.80
CA LEU A 44 24.71 5.50 5.16
C LEU A 44 24.75 4.26 6.03
N ALA A 45 24.39 3.13 5.50
CA ALA A 45 24.58 1.88 6.19
C ALA A 45 26.09 1.62 6.26
N GLY A 46 26.56 1.09 7.36
CA GLY A 46 27.96 0.93 7.71
C GLY A 46 28.97 0.45 6.66
N ASN A 47 28.61 0.51 5.42
CA ASN A 47 29.42 0.18 4.27
C ASN A 47 29.14 1.26 3.21
N GLU A 48 30.18 1.82 2.65
CA GLU A 48 30.09 2.92 1.68
C GLU A 48 29.21 2.60 0.45
N SER A 49 29.00 1.33 0.16
CA SER A 49 28.19 0.89 -0.98
C SER A 49 26.71 0.75 -0.69
N LYS A 50 26.27 0.98 0.55
CA LYS A 50 24.86 0.78 0.93
C LYS A 50 24.30 2.04 1.53
N ARG A 51 23.02 2.25 1.26
CA ARG A 51 22.25 3.37 1.78
C ARG A 51 20.94 2.86 2.37
N ARG A 52 20.52 3.50 3.42
CA ARG A 52 19.26 3.22 4.08
C ARG A 52 18.27 4.30 3.70
N TYR A 53 17.15 3.86 3.22
CA TYR A 53 16.02 4.71 2.89
C TYR A 53 14.87 4.37 3.83
N THR A 54 14.20 5.39 4.30
CA THR A 54 13.01 5.24 5.11
C THR A 54 11.84 5.79 4.31
N SER A 55 10.87 4.96 4.05
CA SER A 55 9.64 5.35 3.37
C SER A 55 8.50 5.36 4.38
N SER A 56 7.66 6.34 4.25
CA SER A 56 6.47 6.46 5.08
C SER A 56 5.23 6.76 4.25
N GLY A 57 4.10 6.33 4.75
CA GLY A 57 2.84 6.52 4.06
C GLY A 57 1.64 6.17 4.92
N LEU A 58 0.53 6.04 4.24
CA LEU A 58 -0.77 5.81 4.85
C LEU A 58 -1.45 4.61 4.21
N VAL A 59 -2.01 3.77 5.04
CA VAL A 59 -2.94 2.72 4.62
C VAL A 59 -4.33 3.18 5.02
N PHE A 60 -5.24 3.10 4.09
CA PHE A 60 -6.64 3.42 4.30
C PHE A 60 -7.47 2.16 4.14
N VAL A 61 -8.28 1.86 5.12
CA VAL A 61 -9.30 0.81 5.04
C VAL A 61 -10.66 1.49 5.13
N GLN A 62 -11.28 1.65 3.99
CA GLN A 62 -12.57 2.31 3.91
C GLN A 62 -13.67 1.25 3.95
N ILE A 63 -14.51 1.33 4.94
CA ILE A 63 -15.57 0.36 5.20
C ILE A 63 -16.90 0.95 4.80
N PHE A 64 -17.63 0.23 3.98
CA PHE A 64 -18.92 0.62 3.44
C PHE A 64 -20.02 -0.19 4.14
N CYS A 65 -20.96 0.51 4.74
CA CYS A 65 -22.00 -0.07 5.58
C CYS A 65 -23.36 0.23 4.94
N PRO A 66 -24.05 -0.78 4.43
CA PRO A 66 -25.31 -0.57 3.69
C PRO A 66 -26.39 0.03 4.59
N LYS A 67 -26.96 1.13 4.14
CA LYS A 67 -28.05 1.80 4.87
C LYS A 67 -29.31 0.94 4.97
N SER A 68 -29.42 -0.09 4.15
CA SER A 68 -30.52 -1.04 4.20
C SER A 68 -30.47 -1.91 5.47
N ASN A 69 -29.33 -1.96 6.12
CA ASN A 69 -29.17 -2.71 7.35
C ASN A 69 -29.45 -1.76 8.53
N ALA A 70 -30.40 -2.10 9.37
CA ALA A 70 -30.80 -1.27 10.50
C ALA A 70 -29.67 -1.06 11.52
N GLN A 71 -28.69 -1.95 11.55
CA GLN A 71 -27.54 -1.88 12.45
C GLN A 71 -26.26 -1.48 11.73
N ALA A 72 -26.38 -0.89 10.54
CA ALA A 72 -25.23 -0.55 9.68
C ALA A 72 -24.18 0.25 10.44
N ASN A 73 -24.59 1.22 11.22
CA ASN A 73 -23.68 2.11 11.91
C ASN A 73 -22.97 1.41 13.07
N GLU A 74 -23.69 0.58 13.80
CA GLU A 74 -23.11 -0.18 14.90
C GLU A 74 -22.11 -1.22 14.40
N PHE A 75 -22.52 -2.00 13.39
CA PHE A 75 -21.63 -3.01 12.81
C PHE A 75 -20.45 -2.37 12.11
N GLY A 76 -20.63 -1.21 11.47
CA GLY A 76 -19.56 -0.46 10.86
C GLY A 76 -18.49 -0.05 11.88
N LYS A 77 -18.90 0.39 13.05
CA LYS A 77 -17.97 0.73 14.13
C LYS A 77 -17.20 -0.50 14.59
N LYS A 78 -17.89 -1.62 14.77
CA LYS A 78 -17.24 -2.87 15.20
C LYS A 78 -16.25 -3.37 14.14
N LEU A 79 -16.60 -3.28 12.86
CA LEU A 79 -15.69 -3.67 11.78
C LEU A 79 -14.48 -2.73 11.74
N SER A 80 -14.71 -1.46 11.98
CA SER A 80 -13.61 -0.47 12.03
C SER A 80 -12.65 -0.75 13.19
N GLU A 81 -13.18 -1.18 14.33
CA GLU A 81 -12.33 -1.57 15.45
C GLU A 81 -11.51 -2.82 15.15
N ILE A 82 -12.09 -3.77 14.44
CA ILE A 82 -11.38 -4.98 14.01
C ILE A 82 -10.24 -4.57 13.07
N ALA A 83 -10.53 -3.69 12.10
CA ALA A 83 -9.53 -3.23 11.14
C ALA A 83 -8.43 -2.42 11.85
N ARG A 84 -8.81 -1.52 12.76
CA ARG A 84 -7.85 -0.76 13.56
C ARG A 84 -6.92 -1.68 14.34
N ASN A 85 -7.50 -2.69 14.97
CA ASN A 85 -6.72 -3.60 15.80
C ASN A 85 -5.85 -4.56 14.98
N ALA A 86 -6.08 -4.65 13.68
CA ALA A 86 -5.24 -5.44 12.80
C ALA A 86 -3.90 -4.75 12.56
N PHE A 87 -3.85 -3.43 12.64
CA PHE A 87 -2.62 -2.66 12.44
C PHE A 87 -1.98 -2.25 13.77
N ARG A 88 -2.78 -2.07 14.81
CA ARG A 88 -2.35 -1.45 16.04
C ARG A 88 -1.27 -2.26 16.74
N GLY A 89 -0.10 -1.66 16.88
CA GLY A 89 1.05 -2.29 17.52
C GLY A 89 1.62 -3.44 16.71
N LYS A 90 1.44 -3.45 15.41
CA LYS A 90 1.95 -4.51 14.55
C LYS A 90 3.16 -4.02 13.77
N SER A 91 3.99 -5.01 13.44
CA SER A 91 5.06 -4.86 12.48
C SER A 91 5.12 -6.11 11.63
N THR A 92 5.61 -5.99 10.42
CA THR A 92 5.73 -7.11 9.50
C THR A 92 7.20 -7.44 9.36
N ASN A 93 7.59 -8.59 9.91
CA ASN A 93 8.97 -9.11 9.84
C ASN A 93 10.02 -8.09 10.29
N GLY A 94 9.64 -7.16 11.17
CA GLY A 94 10.54 -6.12 11.64
C GLY A 94 10.89 -5.08 10.58
N ALA A 95 10.23 -5.09 9.44
CA ALA A 95 10.55 -4.19 8.35
C ALA A 95 9.53 -3.06 8.19
N VAL A 96 8.28 -3.30 8.53
CA VAL A 96 7.20 -2.33 8.42
C VAL A 96 6.58 -2.12 9.79
N TRP A 97 6.47 -0.88 10.19
CA TRP A 97 5.83 -0.51 11.47
C TRP A 97 4.59 0.32 11.21
N PHE A 98 3.53 0.03 11.96
CA PHE A 98 2.29 0.80 11.90
C PHE A 98 2.11 1.61 13.17
N ARG A 99 1.70 2.86 13.00
CA ARG A 99 1.47 3.78 14.11
C ARG A 99 0.29 4.71 13.81
N ASN A 100 -0.11 5.45 14.82
CA ASN A 100 -1.18 6.46 14.73
C ASN A 100 -2.45 5.93 14.07
N VAL A 101 -2.86 4.71 14.42
CA VAL A 101 -4.03 4.08 13.83
C VAL A 101 -5.30 4.71 14.40
N ARG A 102 -6.12 5.25 13.52
CA ARG A 102 -7.33 5.97 13.90
C ARG A 102 -8.52 5.63 13.02
N ILE A 103 -9.70 5.86 13.55
CA ILE A 103 -10.97 5.65 12.84
C ILE A 103 -11.60 7.01 12.63
N ASN A 104 -11.98 7.28 11.39
CA ASN A 104 -12.69 8.50 11.02
C ASN A 104 -14.05 8.11 10.42
N GLU A 105 -15.09 8.77 10.83
CA GLU A 105 -16.38 8.67 10.17
C GLU A 105 -16.38 9.61 8.99
N LEU A 106 -16.79 9.12 7.84
CA LEU A 106 -16.86 9.93 6.63
C LEU A 106 -18.31 10.31 6.35
N SER A 107 -18.48 11.31 5.53
CA SER A 107 -19.80 11.67 5.05
C SER A 107 -20.44 10.47 4.35
N PRO A 108 -21.69 10.19 4.63
CA PRO A 108 -22.37 9.06 4.02
C PRO A 108 -22.57 9.28 2.53
N GLU A 109 -22.56 8.21 1.77
CA GLU A 109 -22.99 8.17 0.38
C GLU A 109 -24.45 7.73 0.31
N ASP A 110 -25.01 7.71 -0.90
CA ASP A 110 -26.43 7.43 -1.07
C ASP A 110 -26.85 6.10 -0.43
N LEU A 111 -26.06 5.07 -0.63
CA LEU A 111 -26.38 3.73 -0.17
C LEU A 111 -25.62 3.28 1.06
N PHE A 112 -24.59 4.02 1.47
CA PHE A 112 -23.66 3.56 2.51
C PHE A 112 -23.33 4.63 3.55
N TYR A 113 -23.27 4.21 4.82
CA TYR A 113 -22.44 4.91 5.80
C TYR A 113 -21.00 4.47 5.59
N ARG A 114 -20.06 5.35 5.88
CA ARG A 114 -18.65 5.04 5.64
C ARG A 114 -17.77 5.34 6.84
N PHE A 115 -16.89 4.40 7.08
CA PHE A 115 -15.84 4.56 8.08
C PHE A 115 -14.49 4.40 7.38
N ASN A 116 -13.51 5.14 7.85
CA ASN A 116 -12.17 5.08 7.30
C ASN A 116 -11.18 4.81 8.44
N VAL A 117 -10.53 3.68 8.37
CA VAL A 117 -9.43 3.36 9.28
C VAL A 117 -8.16 3.78 8.59
N VAL A 118 -7.40 4.64 9.24
CA VAL A 118 -6.14 5.16 8.71
C VAL A 118 -5.02 4.66 9.61
N ALA A 119 -4.04 4.02 9.01
CA ALA A 119 -2.83 3.58 9.68
C ALA A 119 -1.63 4.22 8.99
N GLU A 120 -0.79 4.88 9.75
CA GLU A 120 0.47 5.37 9.24
C GLU A 120 1.46 4.21 9.27
N PHE A 121 2.21 4.07 8.20
CA PHE A 121 3.26 3.05 8.16
C PHE A 121 4.61 3.67 7.84
N GLU A 122 5.63 2.95 8.24
CA GLU A 122 7.00 3.32 7.97
C GLU A 122 7.78 2.04 7.73
N TYR A 123 8.65 2.03 6.76
CA TYR A 123 9.55 0.92 6.53
C TYR A 123 10.92 1.39 6.06
N ASP A 124 11.90 0.58 6.40
CA ASP A 124 13.28 0.83 6.01
C ASP A 124 13.70 -0.13 4.92
N GLU A 125 14.42 0.39 3.97
CA GLU A 125 15.04 -0.39 2.91
C GLU A 125 16.53 -0.10 2.87
N ILE A 126 17.31 -1.14 2.68
CA ILE A 126 18.74 -1.00 2.49
C ILE A 126 19.03 -1.34 1.03
N ALA A 127 19.33 -0.35 0.25
CA ALA A 127 19.65 -0.50 -1.16
C ALA A 127 21.14 -0.34 -1.38
N ASN A 128 21.64 -1.01 -2.41
CA ASN A 128 23.00 -0.79 -2.84
C ASN A 128 23.06 0.58 -3.49
N LYS A 129 24.14 1.28 -3.21
CA LYS A 129 24.44 2.51 -3.92
C LYS A 129 24.63 2.13 -5.39
N GLU A 130 23.85 2.72 -6.25
CA GLU A 130 24.13 2.61 -7.66
C GLU A 130 25.49 3.23 -7.93
N PRO A 131 26.23 2.70 -8.89
CA PRO A 131 27.51 3.29 -9.28
C PRO A 131 27.24 4.71 -9.74
N GLU A 132 28.15 5.58 -9.40
CA GLU A 132 28.03 7.01 -9.76
C GLU A 132 27.88 7.22 -11.26
N SER A 133 28.43 6.32 -12.00
CA SER A 133 28.19 6.23 -13.44
C SER A 133 27.08 5.24 -13.75
N GLY A 134 26.14 5.14 -12.84
CA GLY A 134 25.05 4.21 -13.01
C GLY A 134 24.32 4.37 -14.31
N PHE A 135 24.40 5.52 -14.81
CA PHE A 135 24.13 5.75 -16.15
C PHE A 135 25.38 5.45 -16.98
N VAL A 136 25.75 4.24 -16.98
CA VAL A 136 26.74 3.83 -17.93
C VAL A 136 26.04 3.78 -19.26
N PRO A 137 26.41 4.66 -20.15
CA PRO A 137 25.83 4.58 -21.46
C PRO A 137 26.20 3.21 -21.99
N VAL A 138 25.24 2.63 -22.54
CA VAL A 138 25.47 1.45 -23.31
C VAL A 138 26.59 1.84 -24.26
N SER A 139 27.65 1.21 -24.06
CA SER A 139 28.74 1.37 -24.93
C SER A 139 28.24 1.18 -26.34
N PRO A 140 28.45 2.14 -27.17
CA PRO A 140 28.09 1.94 -28.54
C PRO A 140 28.90 0.76 -28.98
N GLU A 141 28.26 -0.04 -29.66
CA GLU A 141 28.93 -1.03 -30.35
C GLU A 141 30.01 -0.47 -31.14
N PRO A 142 31.07 -0.97 -30.90
CA PRO A 142 32.07 -0.69 -31.84
C PRO A 142 31.50 -1.05 -33.14
N PRO A 143 31.68 -0.42 -33.92
CA PRO A 143 31.13 -0.63 -34.99
C PRO A 143 31.80 -1.51 -35.66
N VAL A 144 31.81 -1.96 -35.80
CA VAL A 144 32.17 -2.61 -36.30
C VAL A 144 32.61 -2.47 -37.35
N TYR A 145 32.96 -2.32 -37.61
CA TYR A 145 33.16 -2.13 -38.43
C TYR A 145 33.85 -2.45 -39.25
N PHE A 146 34.13 -2.40 -39.07
CA PHE A 146 34.59 -2.57 -39.61
C PHE A 146 34.85 -2.92 -40.46
N VAL A 147 34.75 -2.95 -40.50
CA VAL A 147 34.85 -3.26 -41.17
C VAL A 147 35.22 -3.32 -42.12
N ASP A 148 35.16 -3.14 -42.08
CA ASP A 148 35.44 -3.22 -42.93
C ASP A 148 36.17 -3.27 -43.59
N GLY A 149 36.27 -3.08 -43.19
CA GLY A 149 36.89 -3.07 -43.68
C GLY A 149 37.48 -3.37 -44.33
N GLY A 150 37.44 -3.58 -44.14
CA GLY A 150 37.96 -3.88 -44.76
C GLY A 150 37.98 -4.06 -45.71
N THR A 151 37.69 -3.99 -45.83
CA THR A 151 37.57 -4.16 -46.64
C THR A 151 37.91 -3.72 -47.60
N PHE A 152 38.24 -3.42 -47.81
CA PHE A 152 38.36 -2.91 -48.65
C PHE A 152 39.24 -3.13 -49.34
N ASN A 153 39.38 -3.56 -49.47
CA ASN A 153 40.10 -3.84 -50.23
C ASN A 153 40.33 -3.82 -51.08
#